data_ae3bf2511f12d963ca52ea829ad88cf8
#
_entry.id   ae3bf2511f12d963ca52ea829ad88cf8
#
_cell.length_a   1.000
_cell.length_b   1.000
_cell.length_c   1.000
_cell.angle_alpha   90.00
_cell.angle_beta   90.00
_cell.angle_gamma   90.00
#
_symmetry.space_group_name_H-M   'P 1'
#
loop_
_entity.id
_entity.type
_entity.pdbx_description
1 polymer ?
#
loop_
_entity_poly.entity_id
_entity_poly.type
_entity_poly.pdbx_seq_one_letter_code
_entity_poly.pdbx_strand_id
1 'polypeptide(L)'
;MSIAEEDVFEALRVVEDPELGMDVVDLGLVYGVQLELPKVTITYSLTSMGCPAGAMIQEQMRDVVSSLEGVGEVVTDLTWTPPWSPEMMSDDAKFVLGF
;
A
#
# COMPACT_ATOMS: atom_id res chain seq x y z
N MET A 1 -17.33 7.56 -14.43
CA MET A 1 -17.54 6.66 -13.29
C MET A 1 -16.53 6.96 -12.21
N SER A 2 -16.97 6.94 -10.96
CA SER A 2 -16.06 7.14 -9.84
C SER A 2 -15.46 5.80 -9.43
N ILE A 3 -14.22 5.84 -8.93
CA ILE A 3 -13.57 4.65 -8.40
C ILE A 3 -13.96 4.46 -6.95
N ALA A 4 -13.81 3.23 -6.45
CA ALA A 4 -14.04 2.88 -5.06
C ALA A 4 -12.71 2.56 -4.39
N GLU A 5 -12.72 2.48 -3.05
CA GLU A 5 -11.51 2.08 -2.31
C GLU A 5 -10.97 0.74 -2.79
N GLU A 6 -11.87 -0.19 -3.13
CA GLU A 6 -11.47 -1.51 -3.64
C GLU A 6 -10.61 -1.40 -4.88
N ASP A 7 -10.91 -0.46 -5.76
CA ASP A 7 -10.14 -0.28 -6.99
C ASP A 7 -8.73 0.17 -6.68
N VAL A 8 -8.57 1.00 -5.64
CA VAL A 8 -7.26 1.45 -5.21
C VAL A 8 -6.48 0.30 -4.59
N PHE A 9 -7.12 -0.50 -3.73
CA PHE A 9 -6.47 -1.68 -3.14
C PHE A 9 -6.04 -2.67 -4.21
N GLU A 10 -6.88 -2.90 -5.22
CA GLU A 10 -6.52 -3.80 -6.33
C GLU A 10 -5.31 -3.28 -7.09
N ALA A 11 -5.25 -1.98 -7.35
CA ALA A 11 -4.09 -1.40 -8.03
C ALA A 11 -2.83 -1.56 -7.18
N LEU A 12 -2.95 -1.41 -5.86
CA LEU A 12 -1.81 -1.52 -4.95
C LEU A 12 -1.27 -2.94 -4.83
N ARG A 13 -2.05 -3.96 -5.24
CA ARG A 13 -1.58 -5.35 -5.18
C ARG A 13 -0.43 -5.66 -6.14
N VAL A 14 -0.16 -4.79 -7.11
CA VAL A 14 0.99 -4.97 -7.99
C VAL A 14 2.28 -4.40 -7.37
N VAL A 15 2.17 -3.68 -6.27
CA VAL A 15 3.32 -3.11 -5.58
C VAL A 15 3.83 -4.11 -4.55
N GLU A 16 5.06 -4.57 -4.72
CA GLU A 16 5.65 -5.58 -3.84
C GLU A 16 6.78 -5.00 -3.01
N ASP A 17 6.90 -5.49 -1.77
CA ASP A 17 8.08 -5.23 -0.96
C ASP A 17 9.17 -6.21 -1.43
N PRO A 18 10.25 -5.71 -2.02
CA PRO A 18 11.28 -6.60 -2.58
C PRO A 18 12.01 -7.43 -1.54
N GLU A 19 11.98 -7.02 -0.28
CA GLU A 19 12.63 -7.76 0.79
C GLU A 19 11.82 -9.00 1.18
N LEU A 20 10.50 -8.92 1.08
CA LEU A 20 9.61 -10.02 1.47
C LEU A 20 8.99 -10.74 0.26
N GLY A 21 9.04 -10.13 -0.91
CA GLY A 21 8.48 -10.73 -2.12
C GLY A 21 6.96 -10.83 -2.13
N MET A 22 6.29 -9.98 -1.38
CA MET A 22 4.84 -10.00 -1.21
C MET A 22 4.29 -8.60 -1.43
N ASP A 23 3.06 -8.49 -1.95
CA ASP A 23 2.47 -7.18 -2.20
C ASP A 23 2.11 -6.46 -0.89
N VAL A 24 2.10 -5.14 -0.97
CA VAL A 24 1.92 -4.28 0.21
C VAL A 24 0.54 -4.44 0.85
N VAL A 25 -0.47 -4.84 0.09
CA VAL A 25 -1.81 -5.04 0.61
C VAL A 25 -1.86 -6.30 1.48
N ASP A 26 -1.34 -7.42 0.98
CA ASP A 26 -1.31 -8.66 1.74
C ASP A 26 -0.39 -8.58 2.95
N LEU A 27 0.66 -7.77 2.88
CA LEU A 27 1.54 -7.54 4.02
C LEU A 27 0.88 -6.70 5.12
N GLY A 28 -0.25 -6.06 4.82
CA GLY A 28 -0.91 -5.20 5.79
C GLY A 28 -0.23 -3.85 5.96
N LEU A 29 0.53 -3.42 4.96
CA LEU A 29 1.22 -2.12 5.01
C LEU A 29 0.32 -0.95 4.66
N VAL A 30 -0.77 -1.19 3.93
CA VAL A 30 -1.72 -0.14 3.57
C VAL A 30 -2.76 -0.05 4.67
N TYR A 31 -2.74 1.05 5.42
CA TYR A 31 -3.63 1.23 6.57
C TYR A 31 -4.97 1.85 6.20
N GLY A 32 -5.00 2.64 5.14
CA GLY A 32 -6.23 3.24 4.71
C GLY A 32 -6.11 3.98 3.39
N VAL A 33 -7.24 4.19 2.76
CA VAL A 33 -7.34 4.96 1.52
C VAL A 33 -8.49 5.93 1.68
N GLN A 34 -8.22 7.21 1.39
CA GLN A 34 -9.24 8.24 1.40
C GLN A 34 -9.45 8.75 -0.03
N LEU A 35 -10.69 8.73 -0.47
CA LEU A 35 -11.06 9.19 -1.81
C LEU A 35 -11.77 10.53 -1.72
N GLU A 36 -11.08 11.57 -2.18
CA GLU A 36 -11.65 12.90 -2.34
C GLU A 36 -11.35 13.34 -3.77
N LEU A 37 -11.94 12.61 -4.70
CA LEU A 37 -11.60 12.76 -6.12
C LEU A 37 -11.59 14.21 -6.58
N PRO A 38 -10.60 14.59 -7.38
CA PRO A 38 -9.59 13.72 -8.01
C PRO A 38 -8.40 13.34 -7.14
N LYS A 39 -8.43 13.62 -5.85
CA LYS A 39 -7.34 13.34 -4.92
C LYS A 39 -7.54 12.01 -4.20
N VAL A 40 -6.48 11.20 -4.14
CA VAL A 40 -6.46 9.94 -3.40
C VAL A 40 -5.32 10.00 -2.39
N THR A 41 -5.64 9.74 -1.13
CA THR A 41 -4.64 9.71 -0.06
C THR A 41 -4.47 8.26 0.42
N ILE A 42 -3.24 7.77 0.40
CA ILE A 42 -2.90 6.42 0.85
C ILE A 42 -2.12 6.53 2.16
N THR A 43 -2.69 6.00 3.24
CA THR A 43 -2.00 5.93 4.52
C THR A 43 -1.38 4.55 4.63
N TYR A 44 -0.07 4.49 4.83
CA TYR A 44 0.66 3.23 4.80
C TYR A 44 1.80 3.25 5.81
N SER A 45 2.36 2.07 6.06
CA SER A 45 3.55 1.94 6.88
C SER A 45 4.58 1.08 6.17
N LEU A 46 5.72 0.90 6.80
CA LEU A 46 6.80 0.03 6.31
C LEU A 46 7.13 -0.98 7.40
N THR A 47 7.77 -2.08 6.99
CA THR A 47 8.13 -3.15 7.94
C THR A 47 9.20 -2.72 8.93
N SER A 48 10.03 -1.74 8.57
CA SER A 48 11.04 -1.20 9.48
C SER A 48 11.37 0.23 9.07
N MET A 49 11.85 1.01 10.04
CA MET A 49 12.21 2.41 9.80
C MET A 49 13.40 2.55 8.87
N GLY A 50 14.24 1.54 8.78
CA GLY A 50 15.43 1.55 7.92
C GLY A 50 15.22 0.86 6.58
N CYS A 51 13.98 0.68 6.15
CA CYS A 51 13.68 -0.04 4.92
C CYS A 51 14.24 0.71 3.69
N PRO A 52 15.25 0.16 3.00
CA PRO A 52 15.82 0.84 1.85
C PRO A 52 14.90 0.87 0.65
N ALA A 53 13.88 0.02 0.64
CA ALA A 53 12.90 -0.05 -0.43
C ALA A 53 11.75 0.93 -0.25
N GLY A 54 11.72 1.69 0.85
CA GLY A 54 10.59 2.57 1.17
C GLY A 54 10.28 3.58 0.08
N ALA A 55 11.30 4.24 -0.45
CA ALA A 55 11.11 5.22 -1.52
C ALA A 55 10.58 4.58 -2.79
N MET A 56 11.05 3.38 -3.13
CA MET A 56 10.59 2.66 -4.30
C MET A 56 9.14 2.23 -4.15
N ILE A 57 8.77 1.73 -2.97
CA ILE A 57 7.39 1.34 -2.68
C ILE A 57 6.47 2.56 -2.82
N GLN A 58 6.87 3.70 -2.26
CA GLN A 58 6.09 4.93 -2.34
C GLN A 58 5.88 5.36 -3.79
N GLU A 59 6.94 5.34 -4.57
CA GLU A 59 6.88 5.74 -5.98
C GLU A 59 5.97 4.80 -6.78
N GLN A 60 6.10 3.49 -6.56
CA GLN A 60 5.24 2.52 -7.24
C GLN A 60 3.78 2.67 -6.86
N MET A 61 3.49 2.91 -5.58
CA MET A 61 2.11 3.14 -5.14
C MET A 61 1.52 4.36 -5.85
N ARG A 62 2.29 5.43 -5.92
CA ARG A 62 1.84 6.64 -6.60
C ARG A 62 1.58 6.38 -8.08
N ASP A 63 2.48 5.68 -8.74
CA ASP A 63 2.37 5.39 -10.16
C ASP A 63 1.13 4.56 -10.49
N VAL A 64 0.91 3.46 -9.75
CA VAL A 64 -0.21 2.57 -10.07
C VAL A 64 -1.56 3.22 -9.77
N VAL A 65 -1.63 4.01 -8.70
CA VAL A 65 -2.89 4.66 -8.33
C VAL A 65 -3.17 5.84 -9.25
N SER A 66 -2.14 6.58 -9.66
CA SER A 66 -2.34 7.73 -10.56
C SER A 66 -2.81 7.30 -11.96
N SER A 67 -2.62 6.04 -12.31
CA SER A 67 -3.09 5.52 -13.60
C SER A 67 -4.57 5.17 -13.60
N LEU A 68 -5.22 5.18 -12.44
CA LEU A 68 -6.64 4.89 -12.36
C LEU A 68 -7.47 6.06 -12.89
N GLU A 69 -8.57 5.71 -13.56
CA GLU A 69 -9.44 6.73 -14.12
C GLU A 69 -10.07 7.58 -13.03
N GLY A 70 -10.03 8.89 -13.21
CA GLY A 70 -10.59 9.83 -12.25
C GLY A 70 -9.62 10.32 -11.19
N VAL A 71 -8.40 9.79 -11.16
CA VAL A 71 -7.39 10.19 -10.20
C VAL A 71 -6.52 11.29 -10.81
N GLY A 72 -6.45 12.44 -10.14
CA GLY A 72 -5.62 13.56 -10.57
C GLY A 72 -4.42 13.79 -9.66
N GLU A 73 -4.55 13.44 -8.39
CA GLU A 73 -3.47 13.65 -7.42
C GLU A 73 -3.41 12.45 -6.47
N VAL A 74 -2.21 11.95 -6.20
CA VAL A 74 -2.00 10.88 -5.23
C VAL A 74 -1.11 11.40 -4.12
N VAL A 75 -1.59 11.31 -2.89
CA VAL A 75 -0.83 11.67 -1.69
C VAL A 75 -0.49 10.38 -0.95
N THR A 76 0.78 10.19 -0.65
CA THR A 76 1.23 9.04 0.14
C THR A 76 1.60 9.54 1.53
N ASP A 77 0.96 8.98 2.55
CA ASP A 77 1.12 9.39 3.93
C ASP A 77 1.69 8.24 4.74
N LEU A 78 2.98 8.31 5.02
CA LEU A 78 3.67 7.29 5.80
C LEU A 78 3.40 7.51 7.29
N THR A 79 2.97 6.46 7.97
CA THR A 79 2.73 6.51 9.41
C THR A 79 3.41 5.34 10.11
N TRP A 80 3.83 5.57 11.35
CA TRP A 80 4.39 4.53 12.21
C TRP A 80 3.42 4.19 13.35
N THR A 81 2.19 4.68 13.28
CA THR A 81 1.19 4.48 14.33
C THR A 81 -0.10 3.91 13.72
N PRO A 82 -0.50 2.70 14.07
CA PRO A 82 0.26 1.74 14.89
C PRO A 82 1.47 1.19 14.14
N PRO A 83 2.49 0.71 14.86
CA PRO A 83 3.64 0.10 14.19
C PRO A 83 3.20 -1.19 13.51
N TRP A 84 3.77 -1.45 12.33
CA TRP A 84 3.45 -2.67 11.60
C TRP A 84 3.97 -3.90 12.34
N SER A 85 3.19 -4.97 12.29
CA SER A 85 3.59 -6.27 12.83
C SER A 85 3.13 -7.38 11.88
N PRO A 86 3.75 -8.57 11.94
CA PRO A 86 3.33 -9.70 11.10
C PRO A 86 1.87 -10.11 11.28
N GLU A 87 1.26 -9.79 12.41
CA GLU A 87 -0.15 -10.09 12.65
C GLU A 87 -1.07 -9.34 11.70
N MET A 88 -0.61 -8.24 11.14
CA MET A 88 -1.38 -7.43 10.19
C MET A 88 -1.44 -8.03 8.79
N MET A 89 -0.62 -9.04 8.52
CA MET A 89 -0.61 -9.70 7.22
C MET A 89 -1.91 -10.48 7.00
N SER A 90 -2.28 -10.64 5.71
CA SER A 90 -3.37 -11.52 5.34
C SER A 90 -3.02 -12.97 5.71
N ASP A 91 -4.03 -13.84 5.81
CA ASP A 91 -3.80 -15.25 6.10
C ASP A 91 -2.93 -15.90 5.03
N ASP A 92 -3.15 -15.53 3.77
CA ASP A 92 -2.33 -16.05 2.66
C ASP A 92 -0.88 -15.64 2.80
N ALA A 93 -0.62 -14.39 3.16
CA ALA A 93 0.74 -13.90 3.33
C ALA A 93 1.43 -14.60 4.50
N LYS A 94 0.73 -14.80 5.60
CA LYS A 94 1.27 -15.52 6.75
C LYS A 94 1.65 -16.94 6.37
N PHE A 95 0.82 -17.60 5.60
CA PHE A 95 1.07 -18.97 5.16
C PHE A 95 2.31 -19.04 4.27
N VAL A 96 2.40 -18.15 3.28
CA VAL A 96 3.51 -18.13 2.33
C VAL A 96 4.84 -17.80 3.01
N LEU A 97 4.83 -16.86 3.95
CA LEU A 97 6.04 -16.39 4.63
C LEU A 97 6.38 -17.18 5.89
N GLY A 98 5.51 -18.10 6.31
CA GLY A 98 5.79 -18.99 7.44
C GLY A 98 5.52 -18.38 8.82
N PHE A 99 4.61 -17.43 8.90
CA PHE A 99 4.21 -16.83 10.18
C PHE A 99 3.01 -17.51 10.82
#